data_6f562513b6f78f1e6c67f53c86e38418
#
_entry.id   6f562513b6f78f1e6c67f53c86e38418
#
_cell.length_a   1.000
_cell.length_b   1.000
_cell.length_c   1.000
_cell.angle_alpha   90.00
_cell.angle_beta   90.00
_cell.angle_gamma   90.00
#
_symmetry.space_group_name_H-M   'P 1'
#
loop_
_entity.id
_entity.type
_entity.pdbx_description
1 polymer ?
#
loop_
_entity_poly.entity_id
_entity_poly.type
_entity_poly.pdbx_seq_one_letter_code
_entity_poly.pdbx_strand_id
1 'polypeptide(L)'
;RRQRQMCIRDRSGQPNYTVLKIVEKLVISDTMIYYSGDLDPNGLSMAQNILKLYPLNVKLVGMDAEIYSSKLKTKELTKNQIKLLDSILVPDLQDLKHRIYLEQKAVEQEALTESYIPLLEEWDSKISTTENE
;
A
#
# COMPACT_ATOMS: atom_id res chain seq x y z
N ARG A 1 24.15 -2.53 13.65
CA ARG A 1 23.86 -2.58 12.22
C ARG A 1 22.42 -2.11 11.96
N ARG A 2 22.30 -1.20 11.05
CA ARG A 2 20.99 -0.62 10.74
C ARG A 2 20.34 -1.30 9.56
N GLN A 3 19.04 -1.51 9.69
CA GLN A 3 18.23 -2.09 8.63
C GLN A 3 17.94 -1.03 7.55
N ARG A 4 18.04 -1.45 6.30
CA ARG A 4 17.66 -0.59 5.18
C ARG A 4 16.15 -0.41 5.15
N GLN A 5 15.71 0.71 4.59
CA GLN A 5 14.31 1.02 4.42
C GLN A 5 14.03 1.42 2.97
N MET A 6 12.92 0.96 2.44
CA MET A 6 12.52 1.25 1.07
C MET A 6 11.02 1.50 0.98
N CYS A 7 10.62 2.54 0.26
CA CYS A 7 9.22 2.82 -0.03
C CYS A 7 8.88 2.31 -1.42
N ILE A 8 7.79 1.58 -1.51
CA ILE A 8 7.27 1.10 -2.78
C ILE A 8 5.86 1.66 -2.96
N ARG A 9 5.67 2.42 -4.03
CA ARG A 9 4.34 2.84 -4.46
C ARG A 9 3.96 2.03 -5.69
N ASP A 10 2.93 1.22 -5.53
CA ASP A 10 2.44 0.38 -6.61
C ASP A 10 1.39 1.17 -7.39
N ARG A 11 1.65 1.43 -8.66
CA ARG A 11 0.72 2.13 -9.54
C ARG A 11 -0.06 1.13 -10.35
N SER A 12 -1.32 1.46 -10.63
CA SER A 12 -2.16 0.61 -11.47
C SER A 12 -1.48 0.38 -12.83
N GLY A 13 -1.56 -0.87 -13.31
CA GLY A 13 -0.91 -1.27 -14.55
C GLY A 13 0.39 -2.03 -14.37
N GLN A 14 0.97 -2.04 -13.17
CA GLN A 14 2.15 -2.85 -12.90
C GLN A 14 1.74 -4.32 -12.76
N PRO A 15 2.46 -5.25 -13.41
CA PRO A 15 2.20 -6.66 -13.20
C PRO A 15 2.45 -7.05 -11.74
N ASN A 16 1.54 -7.83 -11.17
CA ASN A 16 1.64 -8.25 -9.78
C ASN A 16 2.94 -8.99 -9.48
N TYR A 17 3.37 -9.86 -10.37
CA TYR A 17 4.58 -10.64 -10.12
C TYR A 17 5.84 -9.77 -10.12
N THR A 18 5.84 -8.66 -10.87
CA THR A 18 6.97 -7.72 -10.88
C THR A 18 7.17 -7.10 -9.51
N VAL A 19 6.07 -6.64 -8.89
CA VAL A 19 6.13 -6.06 -7.54
C VAL A 19 6.58 -7.13 -6.54
N LEU A 20 6.05 -8.34 -6.64
CA LEU A 20 6.43 -9.44 -5.74
C LEU A 20 7.92 -9.79 -5.86
N LYS A 21 8.47 -9.75 -7.07
CA LYS A 21 9.90 -10.02 -7.29
C LYS A 21 10.78 -8.93 -6.67
N ILE A 22 10.38 -7.67 -6.77
CA ILE A 22 11.10 -6.56 -6.15
C ILE A 22 11.09 -6.71 -4.64
N VAL A 23 9.93 -7.01 -4.07
CA VAL A 23 9.78 -7.21 -2.63
C VAL A 23 10.65 -8.37 -2.17
N GLU A 24 10.63 -9.49 -2.88
CA GLU A 24 11.44 -10.66 -2.55
C GLU A 24 12.93 -10.31 -2.46
N LYS A 25 13.44 -9.59 -3.45
CA LYS A 25 14.86 -9.19 -3.46
C LYS A 25 15.19 -8.27 -2.29
N LEU A 26 14.30 -7.34 -1.96
CA LEU A 26 14.52 -6.42 -0.85
C LEU A 26 14.49 -7.15 0.49
N VAL A 27 13.62 -8.13 0.65
CA VAL A 27 13.54 -8.92 1.88
C VAL A 27 14.80 -9.76 2.06
N ILE A 28 15.33 -10.33 0.97
CA ILE A 28 16.60 -11.08 1.01
C ILE A 28 17.74 -10.18 1.50
N SER A 29 17.69 -8.90 1.17
CA SER A 29 18.69 -7.91 1.60
C SER A 29 18.39 -7.34 2.99
N ASP A 30 17.47 -7.93 3.75
CA ASP A 30 17.05 -7.47 5.07
C ASP A 30 16.56 -6.02 5.07
N THR A 31 15.76 -5.67 4.06
CA THR A 31 15.21 -4.33 3.90
C THR A 31 13.81 -4.27 4.50
N MET A 32 13.51 -3.22 5.29
CA MET A 32 12.16 -2.92 5.73
C MET A 32 11.44 -2.20 4.59
N ILE A 33 10.28 -2.69 4.21
CA ILE A 33 9.53 -2.19 3.06
C ILE A 33 8.27 -1.47 3.52
N TYR A 34 8.09 -0.25 3.06
CA TYR A 34 6.87 0.53 3.28
C TYR A 34 6.12 0.56 1.96
N TYR A 35 5.01 -0.14 1.92
CA TYR A 35 4.26 -0.37 0.69
C TYR A 35 2.96 0.41 0.69
N SER A 36 2.64 1.02 -0.44
CA SER A 36 1.34 1.62 -0.68
C SER A 36 0.86 1.31 -2.08
N GLY A 37 -0.43 1.06 -2.22
CA GLY A 37 -1.05 0.78 -3.50
C GLY A 37 -2.34 1.57 -3.65
N ASP A 38 -3.06 1.31 -4.72
CA ASP A 38 -4.34 1.96 -4.97
C ASP A 38 -5.35 1.60 -3.90
N LEU A 39 -6.21 2.56 -3.56
CA LEU A 39 -7.31 2.35 -2.61
C LEU A 39 -8.53 1.79 -3.34
N ASP A 40 -8.36 0.59 -3.84
CA ASP A 40 -9.40 -0.18 -4.51
C ASP A 40 -9.21 -1.66 -4.15
N PRO A 41 -10.19 -2.54 -4.47
CA PRO A 41 -10.08 -3.94 -4.09
C PRO A 41 -8.83 -4.64 -4.64
N ASN A 42 -8.39 -4.29 -5.83
CA ASN A 42 -7.18 -4.89 -6.43
C ASN A 42 -5.94 -4.46 -5.66
N GLY A 43 -5.86 -3.19 -5.28
CA GLY A 43 -4.75 -2.66 -4.48
C GLY A 43 -4.71 -3.29 -3.09
N LEU A 44 -5.87 -3.45 -2.46
CA LEU A 44 -5.95 -4.12 -1.16
C LEU A 44 -5.52 -5.58 -1.25
N SER A 45 -5.93 -6.28 -2.31
CA SER A 45 -5.54 -7.67 -2.52
C SER A 45 -4.03 -7.82 -2.65
N MET A 46 -3.39 -6.95 -3.42
CA MET A 46 -1.93 -6.97 -3.56
C MET A 46 -1.24 -6.65 -2.23
N ALA A 47 -1.72 -5.63 -1.51
CA ALA A 47 -1.16 -5.27 -0.21
C ALA A 47 -1.26 -6.43 0.77
N GLN A 48 -2.42 -7.11 0.81
CA GLN A 48 -2.61 -8.27 1.65
C GLN A 48 -1.64 -9.41 1.31
N ASN A 49 -1.46 -9.69 0.03
CA ASN A 49 -0.56 -10.75 -0.41
C ASN A 49 0.88 -10.49 0.02
N ILE A 50 1.35 -9.26 -0.16
CA ILE A 50 2.70 -8.87 0.23
C ILE A 50 2.88 -8.96 1.73
N LEU A 51 1.90 -8.45 2.48
CA LEU A 51 1.95 -8.47 3.95
C LEU A 51 1.95 -9.89 4.50
N LYS A 52 1.16 -10.77 3.90
CA LYS A 52 1.11 -12.18 4.33
C LYS A 52 2.42 -12.93 4.05
N LEU A 53 3.06 -12.63 2.92
CA LEU A 53 4.31 -13.28 2.56
C LEU A 53 5.48 -12.81 3.45
N TYR A 54 5.50 -11.54 3.81
CA TYR A 54 6.63 -10.96 4.53
C TYR A 54 6.16 -10.07 5.68
N PRO A 55 5.46 -10.65 6.69
CA PRO A 55 4.83 -9.85 7.74
C PRO A 55 5.81 -9.07 8.62
N LEU A 56 7.05 -9.52 8.72
CA LEU A 56 8.07 -8.85 9.52
C LEU A 56 8.83 -7.77 8.77
N ASN A 57 8.72 -7.77 7.44
CA ASN A 57 9.50 -6.87 6.59
C ASN A 57 8.67 -5.81 5.87
N VAL A 58 7.35 -5.96 5.88
CA VAL A 58 6.46 -5.08 5.11
C VAL A 58 5.51 -4.35 6.05
N LYS A 59 5.38 -3.04 5.84
CA LYS A 59 4.36 -2.22 6.51
C LYS A 59 3.58 -1.45 5.45
N LEU A 60 2.27 -1.36 5.64
CA LEU A 60 1.40 -0.62 4.73
C LEU A 60 1.37 0.84 5.11
N VAL A 61 1.35 1.72 4.11
CA VAL A 61 1.36 3.17 4.31
C VAL A 61 0.34 3.81 3.38
N GLY A 62 -0.42 4.75 3.93
CA GLY A 62 -1.40 5.48 3.13
C GLY A 62 -2.57 4.64 2.68
N MET A 63 -2.75 3.45 3.24
CA MET A 63 -3.84 2.55 2.89
C MET A 63 -4.78 2.42 4.10
N ASP A 64 -5.39 3.54 4.49
CA ASP A 64 -6.32 3.56 5.61
C ASP A 64 -7.63 4.27 5.24
N ALA A 65 -8.64 4.07 6.08
CA ALA A 65 -9.98 4.60 5.84
C ALA A 65 -10.02 6.13 5.88
N GLU A 66 -9.19 6.74 6.70
CA GLU A 66 -9.15 8.20 6.81
C GLU A 66 -8.66 8.85 5.52
N ILE A 67 -7.58 8.34 4.96
CA ILE A 67 -7.04 8.85 3.69
C ILE A 67 -8.06 8.62 2.58
N TYR A 68 -8.67 7.43 2.52
CA TYR A 68 -9.71 7.12 1.55
C TYR A 68 -10.86 8.12 1.63
N SER A 69 -11.33 8.42 2.83
CA SER A 69 -12.47 9.31 3.04
C SER A 69 -12.16 10.76 2.64
N SER A 70 -10.91 11.18 2.76
CA SER A 70 -10.48 12.54 2.45
C SER A 70 -10.31 12.81 0.96
N LYS A 71 -10.33 11.77 0.12
CA LYS A 71 -10.05 11.90 -1.31
C LYS A 71 -11.31 11.86 -2.15
N LEU A 72 -11.24 12.50 -3.32
CA LEU A 72 -12.30 12.45 -4.30
C LEU A 72 -12.30 11.09 -4.99
N LYS A 73 -13.45 10.41 -4.98
CA LYS A 73 -13.60 9.12 -5.62
C LYS A 73 -14.24 9.32 -6.97
N THR A 74 -13.56 8.93 -8.00
CA THR A 74 -14.00 9.20 -9.38
C THR A 74 -14.46 7.97 -10.13
N LYS A 75 -14.22 6.78 -9.59
CA LYS A 75 -14.49 5.52 -10.31
C LYS A 75 -15.34 4.58 -9.47
N GLU A 76 -16.45 4.13 -10.05
CA GLU A 76 -17.29 3.13 -9.39
C GLU A 76 -16.69 1.73 -9.52
N LEU A 77 -16.90 0.89 -8.52
CA LEU A 77 -16.39 -0.46 -8.51
C LEU A 77 -17.28 -1.38 -9.33
N THR A 78 -16.66 -2.34 -10.01
CA THR A 78 -17.40 -3.41 -10.69
C THR A 78 -17.87 -4.44 -9.66
N LYS A 79 -18.81 -5.30 -10.07
CA LYS A 79 -19.29 -6.39 -9.20
C LYS A 79 -18.16 -7.33 -8.80
N ASN A 80 -17.22 -7.60 -9.71
CA ASN A 80 -16.08 -8.47 -9.42
C ASN A 80 -15.14 -7.83 -8.39
N GLN A 81 -14.94 -6.52 -8.48
CA GLN A 81 -14.13 -5.80 -7.49
C GLN A 81 -14.77 -5.82 -6.11
N ILE A 82 -16.10 -5.66 -6.05
CA ILE A 82 -16.82 -5.72 -4.77
C ILE A 82 -16.69 -7.12 -4.15
N LYS A 83 -16.80 -8.17 -4.97
CA LYS A 83 -16.59 -9.54 -4.48
C LYS A 83 -15.19 -9.78 -4.00
N LEU A 84 -14.21 -9.16 -4.64
CA LEU A 84 -12.81 -9.29 -4.22
C LEU A 84 -12.58 -8.78 -2.80
N LEU A 85 -13.37 -7.79 -2.36
CA LEU A 85 -13.28 -7.28 -0.99
C LEU A 85 -13.50 -8.39 0.04
N ASP A 86 -14.32 -9.37 -0.26
CA ASP A 86 -14.59 -10.47 0.67
C ASP A 86 -13.34 -11.31 0.96
N SER A 87 -12.37 -11.28 0.07
CA SER A 87 -11.11 -12.01 0.25
C SER A 87 -10.07 -11.26 1.10
N ILE A 88 -10.35 -10.00 1.44
CA ILE A 88 -9.43 -9.19 2.23
C ILE A 88 -9.68 -9.47 3.71
N LEU A 89 -8.77 -10.19 4.34
CA LEU A 89 -8.94 -10.68 5.70
C LEU A 89 -7.94 -10.13 6.71
N VAL A 90 -6.84 -9.50 6.27
CA VAL A 90 -5.83 -8.99 7.20
C VAL A 90 -6.39 -7.86 8.04
N PRO A 91 -6.12 -7.83 9.36
CA PRO A 91 -6.67 -6.80 10.25
C PRO A 91 -6.30 -5.38 9.83
N ASP A 92 -5.12 -5.19 9.28
CA ASP A 92 -4.60 -3.88 8.89
C ASP A 92 -5.46 -3.18 7.84
N LEU A 93 -6.22 -3.93 7.06
CA LEU A 93 -7.02 -3.41 5.96
C LEU A 93 -8.54 -3.46 6.21
N GLN A 94 -8.98 -3.89 7.40
CA GLN A 94 -10.41 -4.08 7.63
C GLN A 94 -11.19 -2.75 7.63
N ASP A 95 -10.66 -1.71 8.24
CA ASP A 95 -11.33 -0.41 8.25
C ASP A 95 -11.45 0.17 6.85
N LEU A 96 -10.38 0.08 6.07
CA LEU A 96 -10.38 0.55 4.68
C LEU A 96 -11.33 -0.28 3.83
N LYS A 97 -11.28 -1.60 3.98
CA LYS A 97 -12.18 -2.52 3.27
C LYS A 97 -13.64 -2.14 3.53
N HIS A 98 -13.98 -1.93 4.80
CA HIS A 98 -15.34 -1.58 5.19
C HIS A 98 -15.79 -0.27 4.54
N ARG A 99 -14.94 0.73 4.54
CA ARG A 99 -15.25 2.02 3.95
C ARG A 99 -15.44 1.92 2.42
N ILE A 100 -14.56 1.18 1.76
CA ILE A 100 -14.68 0.95 0.31
C ILE A 100 -15.98 0.21 -0.01
N TYR A 101 -16.33 -0.77 0.82
CA TYR A 101 -17.57 -1.52 0.65
C TYR A 101 -18.80 -0.62 0.74
N LEU A 102 -18.81 0.29 1.71
CA LEU A 102 -19.92 1.22 1.90
C LEU A 102 -20.09 2.21 0.75
N GLU A 103 -18.99 2.74 0.24
CA GLU A 103 -19.02 3.78 -0.80
C GLU A 103 -19.00 3.19 -2.21
N GLN A 104 -18.46 1.99 -2.38
CA GLN A 104 -18.34 1.28 -3.66
C GLN A 104 -17.66 2.09 -4.75
N LYS A 105 -16.66 2.89 -4.37
CA LYS A 105 -15.88 3.73 -5.27
C LYS A 105 -14.39 3.59 -4.98
N ALA A 106 -13.57 3.79 -5.99
CA ALA A 106 -12.13 3.72 -5.87
C ALA A 106 -11.51 5.10 -5.97
N VAL A 107 -10.36 5.27 -5.29
CA VAL A 107 -9.52 6.45 -5.41
C VAL A 107 -8.32 6.08 -6.25
N GLU A 108 -8.04 6.86 -7.29
CA GLU A 108 -6.90 6.61 -8.14
C GLU A 108 -5.60 6.98 -7.45
N GLN A 109 -4.53 6.25 -7.77
CA GLN A 109 -3.22 6.45 -7.15
C GLN A 109 -2.71 7.88 -7.28
N GLU A 110 -2.97 8.51 -8.42
CA GLU A 110 -2.53 9.90 -8.65
C GLU A 110 -3.16 10.87 -7.66
N ALA A 111 -4.41 10.64 -7.27
CA ALA A 111 -5.10 11.48 -6.30
C ALA A 111 -4.48 11.35 -4.89
N LEU A 112 -3.75 10.28 -4.62
CA LEU A 112 -3.10 10.05 -3.34
C LEU A 112 -1.71 10.66 -3.26
N THR A 113 -1.11 11.05 -4.37
CA THR A 113 0.27 11.52 -4.43
C THR A 113 0.53 12.66 -3.45
N GLU A 114 -0.36 13.64 -3.39
CA GLU A 114 -0.22 14.77 -2.49
C GLU A 114 -0.24 14.37 -1.00
N SER A 115 -0.99 13.32 -0.67
CA SER A 115 -1.05 12.82 0.70
C SER A 115 0.21 12.09 1.10
N TYR A 116 0.89 11.47 0.15
CA TYR A 116 2.10 10.71 0.41
C TYR A 116 3.36 11.56 0.53
N ILE A 117 3.42 12.67 -0.20
CA ILE A 117 4.63 13.48 -0.28
C ILE A 117 5.21 13.84 1.10
N PRO A 118 4.42 14.36 2.06
CA PRO A 118 4.98 14.68 3.37
C PRO A 118 5.55 13.47 4.10
N LEU A 119 4.87 12.31 4.01
CA LEU A 119 5.35 11.08 4.64
C LEU A 119 6.64 10.59 4.02
N LEU A 120 6.72 10.63 2.70
CA LEU A 120 7.92 10.19 1.99
C LEU A 120 9.11 11.09 2.30
N GLU A 121 8.91 12.40 2.37
CA GLU A 121 9.95 13.35 2.74
C GLU A 121 10.46 13.10 4.15
N GLU A 122 9.56 12.83 5.09
CA GLU A 122 9.92 12.50 6.46
C GLU A 122 10.76 11.24 6.52
N TRP A 123 10.38 10.22 5.77
CA TRP A 123 11.10 8.96 5.73
C TRP A 123 12.47 9.10 5.10
N ASP A 124 12.57 9.82 4.00
CA ASP A 124 13.86 10.08 3.35
C ASP A 124 14.81 10.78 4.30
N SER A 125 14.31 11.75 5.06
CA SER A 125 15.07 12.44 6.06
C SER A 125 15.58 11.48 7.15
N LYS A 126 14.72 10.60 7.64
CA LYS A 126 15.08 9.61 8.65
C LYS A 126 16.12 8.62 8.12
N ILE A 127 15.94 8.16 6.89
CA ILE A 127 16.87 7.24 6.24
C ILE A 127 18.24 7.89 6.08
N SER A 128 18.28 9.12 5.60
CA SER A 128 19.53 9.86 5.43
C SER A 128 20.27 10.03 6.75
N THR A 129 19.54 10.39 7.80
CA THR A 129 20.14 10.52 9.14
C THR A 129 20.70 9.19 9.63
N THR A 130 19.97 8.09 9.35
CA THR A 130 20.41 6.75 9.73
C THR A 130 21.68 6.33 9.01
N GLU A 131 21.77 6.62 7.72
CA GLU A 131 22.94 6.26 6.92
C GLU A 131 24.19 7.04 7.30
N ASN A 132 24.04 8.26 7.76
CA ASN A 132 25.16 9.13 8.11
C ASN A 132 25.77 8.83 9.49
N GLU A 133 25.10 8.04 10.29
CA GLU A 133 25.62 7.62 11.59
C GLU A 133 26.49 6.37 11.46
#